data_779251bef5f10385da2469c2c4602520
#
_entry.id   779251bef5f10385da2469c2c4602520
#
_cell.length_a   1.000
_cell.length_b   1.000
_cell.length_c   1.000
_cell.angle_alpha   90.00
_cell.angle_beta   90.00
_cell.angle_gamma   90.00
#
_symmetry.space_group_name_H-M   'P 1'
#
loop_
_entity.id
_entity.type
_entity.pdbx_description
1 polymer ?
#
loop_
_entity_poly.entity_id
_entity_poly.type
_entity_poly.pdbx_seq_one_letter_code
_entity_poly.pdbx_strand_id
1 'polypeptide(L)'
;MSTGNRVCTNRLSIVSGVGAMMRTDAEVSMKVGHVFGAAAIACGALLSAAAPVLAHHSFAAEWDSTKCRDFTGILRKLDWQNPHPYFFVDVKEPNGKVEHWSFQAYSPVTLRRNGTDRQVFLDNIDKDVWIRGCLSKTGKPNAAAAGTLKFSDGVLRQVGQLQD
;
A
#
# COMPACT_ATOMS: atom_id res chain seq x y z
N MET A 1 -54.69 -65.88 -19.38
CA MET A 1 -55.66 -65.22 -20.27
C MET A 1 -54.92 -64.05 -20.86
N SER A 2 -54.51 -64.29 -22.01
CA SER A 2 -54.88 -63.74 -23.34
C SER A 2 -54.23 -62.42 -23.62
N THR A 3 -53.16 -62.40 -24.35
CA THR A 3 -52.99 -62.14 -25.80
C THR A 3 -53.07 -60.64 -26.18
N GLY A 4 -52.09 -60.22 -26.91
CA GLY A 4 -52.18 -59.03 -27.72
C GLY A 4 -50.86 -58.60 -28.29
N ASN A 5 -50.30 -59.36 -29.17
CA ASN A 5 -49.22 -59.06 -30.08
C ASN A 5 -49.69 -58.06 -31.14
N ARG A 6 -49.03 -56.90 -31.33
CA ARG A 6 -49.11 -56.16 -32.62
C ARG A 6 -47.76 -55.62 -32.99
N VAL A 7 -47.20 -56.31 -33.97
CA VAL A 7 -46.13 -55.85 -34.83
C VAL A 7 -46.68 -54.70 -35.69
N CYS A 8 -46.04 -53.54 -35.70
CA CYS A 8 -46.21 -52.57 -36.77
C CYS A 8 -44.85 -52.29 -37.36
N THR A 9 -44.63 -52.92 -38.47
CA THR A 9 -43.60 -52.52 -39.46
C THR A 9 -43.93 -51.16 -40.03
N ASN A 10 -43.00 -50.22 -39.97
CA ASN A 10 -43.11 -49.09 -40.81
C ASN A 10 -41.74 -48.75 -41.46
N ARG A 11 -41.82 -48.78 -42.71
CA ARG A 11 -40.94 -48.49 -43.84
C ARG A 11 -39.83 -47.46 -43.57
N LEU A 12 -38.64 -47.83 -44.04
CA LEU A 12 -37.54 -46.93 -44.45
C LEU A 12 -38.10 -45.91 -45.42
N SER A 13 -37.88 -44.64 -45.11
CA SER A 13 -37.80 -43.60 -46.09
C SER A 13 -36.42 -42.97 -46.01
N ILE A 14 -35.59 -43.37 -46.94
CA ILE A 14 -34.30 -42.75 -47.19
C ILE A 14 -34.57 -41.38 -47.81
N VAL A 15 -34.35 -40.29 -47.05
CA VAL A 15 -34.25 -38.99 -47.64
C VAL A 15 -32.77 -38.62 -47.65
N SER A 16 -32.20 -38.75 -48.83
CA SER A 16 -30.89 -38.23 -49.17
C SER A 16 -30.94 -36.70 -49.05
N GLY A 17 -30.20 -36.18 -48.12
CA GLY A 17 -29.96 -34.74 -47.94
C GLY A 17 -28.56 -34.53 -47.37
N VAL A 18 -27.55 -35.02 -48.04
CA VAL A 18 -26.16 -34.72 -47.76
C VAL A 18 -25.86 -33.32 -48.32
N GLY A 19 -26.25 -32.32 -47.59
CA GLY A 19 -25.67 -30.99 -47.70
C GLY A 19 -24.53 -30.90 -46.72
N ALA A 20 -23.44 -31.58 -46.98
CA ALA A 20 -22.18 -31.35 -46.27
C ALA A 20 -21.70 -29.94 -46.60
N MET A 21 -22.06 -29.03 -45.73
CA MET A 21 -21.45 -27.68 -45.75
C MET A 21 -20.00 -27.84 -45.28
N MET A 22 -19.12 -28.13 -46.27
CA MET A 22 -17.68 -28.02 -46.07
C MET A 22 -17.39 -26.58 -45.69
N ARG A 23 -17.38 -26.26 -44.37
CA ARG A 23 -16.67 -25.13 -43.90
C ARG A 23 -15.20 -25.39 -44.17
N THR A 24 -14.61 -24.63 -45.06
CA THR A 24 -13.19 -24.73 -45.41
C THR A 24 -12.35 -24.47 -44.17
N ASP A 25 -11.36 -25.30 -43.92
CA ASP A 25 -10.41 -25.19 -42.82
C ASP A 25 -9.78 -23.79 -42.69
N ALA A 26 -9.75 -23.04 -43.82
CA ALA A 26 -9.29 -21.69 -43.92
C ALA A 26 -10.18 -20.69 -43.10
N GLU A 27 -11.51 -20.87 -43.07
CA GLU A 27 -12.42 -19.98 -42.31
C GLU A 27 -12.30 -20.18 -40.81
N VAL A 28 -12.07 -21.43 -40.38
CA VAL A 28 -11.83 -21.74 -38.95
C VAL A 28 -10.48 -21.19 -38.53
N SER A 29 -9.46 -21.31 -39.36
CA SER A 29 -8.11 -20.80 -39.09
C SER A 29 -8.09 -19.28 -38.94
N MET A 30 -8.79 -18.55 -39.83
CA MET A 30 -8.88 -17.09 -39.74
C MET A 30 -9.57 -16.62 -38.46
N LYS A 31 -10.68 -17.25 -38.05
CA LYS A 31 -11.42 -16.88 -36.83
C LYS A 31 -10.60 -17.13 -35.58
N VAL A 32 -9.87 -18.24 -35.52
CA VAL A 32 -8.97 -18.56 -34.41
C VAL A 32 -7.84 -17.54 -34.33
N GLY A 33 -7.21 -17.19 -35.45
CA GLY A 33 -6.13 -16.17 -35.46
C GLY A 33 -6.55 -14.81 -34.94
N HIS A 34 -7.77 -14.35 -35.28
CA HIS A 34 -8.30 -13.07 -34.77
C HIS A 34 -8.59 -13.11 -33.27
N VAL A 35 -9.07 -14.24 -32.74
CA VAL A 35 -9.34 -14.37 -31.29
C VAL A 35 -8.05 -14.36 -30.49
N PHE A 36 -7.00 -15.06 -30.95
CA PHE A 36 -5.70 -15.03 -30.29
C PHE A 36 -5.01 -13.68 -30.40
N GLY A 37 -5.13 -13.00 -31.53
CA GLY A 37 -4.61 -11.66 -31.73
C GLY A 37 -5.27 -10.63 -30.79
N ALA A 38 -6.60 -10.67 -30.69
CA ALA A 38 -7.33 -9.79 -29.79
C ALA A 38 -7.03 -10.05 -28.31
N ALA A 39 -6.90 -11.33 -27.91
CA ALA A 39 -6.53 -11.71 -26.55
C ALA A 39 -5.10 -11.24 -26.18
N ALA A 40 -4.14 -11.36 -27.10
CA ALA A 40 -2.78 -10.91 -26.87
C ALA A 40 -2.69 -9.37 -26.71
N ILE A 41 -3.46 -8.61 -27.50
CA ILE A 41 -3.53 -7.16 -27.38
C ILE A 41 -4.19 -6.75 -26.05
N ALA A 42 -5.26 -7.42 -25.66
CA ALA A 42 -5.94 -7.15 -24.40
C ALA A 42 -5.05 -7.46 -23.17
N CYS A 43 -4.30 -8.57 -23.19
CA CYS A 43 -3.32 -8.88 -22.15
C CYS A 43 -2.17 -7.88 -22.12
N GLY A 44 -1.66 -7.44 -23.27
CA GLY A 44 -0.63 -6.42 -23.37
C GLY A 44 -1.08 -5.07 -22.82
N ALA A 45 -2.32 -4.66 -23.10
CA ALA A 45 -2.91 -3.43 -22.59
C ALA A 45 -3.12 -3.46 -21.07
N LEU A 46 -3.50 -4.61 -20.51
CA LEU A 46 -3.67 -4.80 -19.07
C LEU A 46 -2.33 -4.77 -18.32
N LEU A 47 -1.26 -5.33 -18.92
CA LEU A 47 0.08 -5.30 -18.34
C LEU A 47 0.71 -3.90 -18.37
N SER A 48 0.40 -3.09 -19.38
CA SER A 48 0.88 -1.70 -19.47
C SER A 48 0.14 -0.73 -18.56
N ALA A 49 -1.07 -1.08 -18.11
CA ALA A 49 -1.83 -0.30 -17.12
C ALA A 49 -1.35 -0.49 -15.68
N ALA A 50 -0.48 -1.47 -15.42
CA ALA A 50 0.23 -1.61 -14.15
C ALA A 50 1.36 -0.59 -14.10
N ALA A 51 1.03 0.71 -14.07
CA ALA A 51 2.00 1.72 -13.68
C ALA A 51 2.52 1.33 -12.28
N PRO A 52 3.85 1.25 -12.07
CA PRO A 52 4.36 1.02 -10.74
C PRO A 52 3.82 2.15 -9.86
N VAL A 53 2.96 1.79 -8.92
CA VAL A 53 2.56 2.72 -7.87
C VAL A 53 3.80 2.90 -7.00
N LEU A 54 4.66 3.84 -7.39
CA LEU A 54 5.78 4.34 -6.59
C LEU A 54 5.22 5.16 -5.41
N ALA A 55 4.31 4.54 -4.65
CA ALA A 55 3.67 5.16 -3.49
C ALA A 55 4.42 4.86 -2.18
N HIS A 56 5.65 4.39 -2.26
CA HIS A 56 6.50 4.30 -1.10
C HIS A 56 7.51 5.44 -1.16
N HIS A 57 7.15 6.58 -0.55
CA HIS A 57 8.17 7.54 -0.14
C HIS A 57 9.19 6.76 0.68
N SER A 58 10.33 6.44 0.06
CA SER A 58 11.41 5.81 0.83
C SER A 58 11.87 6.82 1.87
N PHE A 59 12.17 6.38 3.07
CA PHE A 59 12.77 7.23 4.10
C PHE A 59 13.90 8.08 3.51
N ALA A 60 14.78 7.45 2.71
CA ALA A 60 15.90 8.10 2.07
C ALA A 60 15.51 9.20 1.05
N ALA A 61 14.30 9.22 0.53
CA ALA A 61 13.84 10.27 -0.37
C ALA A 61 13.44 11.56 0.39
N GLU A 62 12.89 11.42 1.59
CA GLU A 62 12.36 12.53 2.37
C GLU A 62 13.29 13.00 3.50
N TRP A 63 14.06 12.09 4.08
CA TRP A 63 14.84 12.32 5.29
C TRP A 63 16.33 12.11 5.07
N ASP A 64 17.13 12.95 5.71
CA ASP A 64 18.59 12.95 5.59
C ASP A 64 19.20 12.17 6.76
N SER A 65 19.59 10.92 6.52
CA SER A 65 20.23 10.08 7.52
C SER A 65 21.60 10.59 7.99
N THR A 66 22.21 11.49 7.25
CA THR A 66 23.48 12.14 7.66
C THR A 66 23.27 13.35 8.57
N LYS A 67 22.02 13.82 8.70
CA LYS A 67 21.63 14.99 9.49
C LYS A 67 20.63 14.61 10.59
N CYS A 68 20.98 13.59 11.38
CA CYS A 68 20.21 13.23 12.54
C CYS A 68 20.77 13.90 13.79
N ARG A 69 19.90 14.43 14.63
CA ARG A 69 20.28 15.07 15.89
C ARG A 69 19.29 14.77 17.01
N ASP A 70 19.67 15.15 18.20
CA ASP A 70 18.80 15.09 19.37
C ASP A 70 18.00 16.40 19.48
N PHE A 71 16.76 16.24 19.89
CA PHE A 71 15.84 17.32 20.19
C PHE A 71 15.30 17.14 21.59
N THR A 72 15.17 18.23 22.32
CA THR A 72 14.49 18.24 23.63
C THR A 72 13.47 19.37 23.64
N GLY A 73 12.29 19.10 24.12
CA GLY A 73 11.21 20.10 24.12
C GLY A 73 9.96 19.58 24.79
N ILE A 74 8.86 20.31 24.58
CA ILE A 74 7.55 19.98 25.12
C ILE A 74 6.65 19.44 24.02
N LEU A 75 6.09 18.25 24.20
CA LEU A 75 5.11 17.70 23.28
C LEU A 75 3.81 18.50 23.35
N ARG A 76 3.38 19.09 22.22
CA ARG A 76 2.20 19.96 22.19
C ARG A 76 0.99 19.36 21.53
N LYS A 77 1.20 18.52 20.48
CA LYS A 77 0.10 18.01 19.70
C LYS A 77 0.45 16.67 19.09
N LEU A 78 -0.55 15.82 18.94
CA LEU A 78 -0.49 14.58 18.16
C LEU A 78 -1.55 14.65 17.06
N ASP A 79 -1.12 14.38 15.82
CA ASP A 79 -1.97 14.14 14.67
C ASP A 79 -1.88 12.65 14.30
N TRP A 80 -2.85 11.87 14.78
CA TRP A 80 -2.83 10.40 14.63
C TRP A 80 -3.57 9.97 13.39
N GLN A 81 -2.84 9.84 12.29
CA GLN A 81 -3.37 9.54 10.96
C GLN A 81 -2.61 8.42 10.25
N ASN A 82 -3.22 7.85 9.21
CA ASN A 82 -2.54 6.99 8.24
C ASN A 82 -2.03 7.82 7.05
N PRO A 83 -0.93 7.44 6.41
CA PRO A 83 -0.04 6.30 6.72
C PRO A 83 0.91 6.57 7.90
N HIS A 84 1.15 7.82 8.25
CA HIS A 84 2.10 8.23 9.27
C HIS A 84 1.49 9.26 10.21
N PRO A 85 1.49 9.03 11.53
CA PRO A 85 1.20 10.08 12.49
C PRO A 85 2.32 11.12 12.53
N TYR A 86 1.91 12.34 12.89
CA TYR A 86 2.81 13.44 13.21
C TYR A 86 2.58 13.89 14.64
N PHE A 87 3.66 14.22 15.32
CA PHE A 87 3.59 14.89 16.62
C PHE A 87 4.41 16.16 16.57
N PHE A 88 3.99 17.14 17.36
CA PHE A 88 4.50 18.51 17.32
C PHE A 88 5.12 18.86 18.67
N VAL A 89 6.33 19.40 18.63
CA VAL A 89 7.13 19.66 19.80
C VAL A 89 7.67 21.09 19.75
N ASP A 90 7.54 21.81 20.85
CA ASP A 90 8.21 23.08 21.09
C ASP A 90 9.63 22.79 21.53
N VAL A 91 10.58 22.94 20.62
CA VAL A 91 12.01 22.68 20.86
C VAL A 91 12.69 23.98 21.26
N LYS A 92 13.40 23.96 22.38
CA LYS A 92 14.24 25.09 22.79
C LYS A 92 15.62 24.93 22.17
N GLU A 93 15.92 25.79 21.19
CA GLU A 93 17.21 25.79 20.50
C GLU A 93 18.32 26.38 21.41
N PRO A 94 19.61 26.11 21.12
CA PRO A 94 20.74 26.60 21.94
C PRO A 94 20.80 28.14 22.11
N ASN A 95 20.24 28.89 21.16
CA ASN A 95 20.14 30.35 21.21
C ASN A 95 18.99 30.85 22.12
N GLY A 96 18.26 29.92 22.78
CA GLY A 96 17.11 30.22 23.64
C GLY A 96 15.80 30.44 22.92
N LYS A 97 15.78 30.45 21.58
CA LYS A 97 14.55 30.54 20.78
C LYS A 97 13.77 29.23 20.89
N VAL A 98 12.46 29.34 20.98
CA VAL A 98 11.54 28.18 20.86
C VAL A 98 11.11 28.06 19.41
N GLU A 99 11.29 26.87 18.85
CA GLU A 99 10.88 26.53 17.49
C GLU A 99 9.88 25.38 17.51
N HIS A 100 8.83 25.51 16.69
CA HIS A 100 7.79 24.49 16.55
C HIS A 100 8.23 23.45 15.53
N TRP A 101 8.51 22.23 15.98
CA TRP A 101 8.96 21.13 15.15
C TRP A 101 7.85 20.11 14.92
N SER A 102 7.77 19.57 13.70
CA SER A 102 6.93 18.41 13.36
C SER A 102 7.78 17.16 13.17
N PHE A 103 7.38 16.08 13.81
CA PHE A 103 8.05 14.78 13.72
C PHE A 103 7.12 13.74 13.12
N GLN A 104 7.57 13.11 12.03
CA GLN A 104 6.90 11.96 11.46
C GLN A 104 7.31 10.69 12.20
N ALA A 105 6.35 9.82 12.48
CA ALA A 105 6.58 8.53 13.10
C ALA A 105 6.20 7.36 12.16
N TYR A 106 6.43 6.12 12.59
CA TYR A 106 5.94 4.92 11.94
C TYR A 106 4.42 4.92 11.84
N SER A 107 3.87 4.04 10.99
CA SER A 107 2.42 3.87 10.89
C SER A 107 1.78 3.52 12.24
N PRO A 108 0.51 3.86 12.45
CA PRO A 108 -0.21 3.54 13.70
C PRO A 108 -0.16 2.06 14.07
N VAL A 109 -0.15 1.18 13.07
CA VAL A 109 -0.05 -0.28 13.30
C VAL A 109 1.32 -0.65 13.84
N THR A 110 2.38 -0.11 13.25
CA THR A 110 3.77 -0.39 13.71
C THR A 110 4.00 0.16 15.10
N LEU A 111 3.56 1.39 15.39
CA LEU A 111 3.68 1.99 16.71
C LEU A 111 3.00 1.14 17.79
N ARG A 112 1.78 0.66 17.54
CA ARG A 112 1.09 -0.24 18.49
C ARG A 112 1.85 -1.53 18.73
N ARG A 113 2.41 -2.13 17.69
CA ARG A 113 3.24 -3.35 17.81
C ARG A 113 4.48 -3.11 18.66
N ASN A 114 5.03 -1.91 18.60
CA ASN A 114 6.20 -1.50 19.39
C ASN A 114 5.83 -1.00 20.80
N GLY A 115 4.57 -1.15 21.23
CA GLY A 115 4.12 -0.73 22.55
C GLY A 115 3.99 0.79 22.70
N THR A 116 3.90 1.54 21.60
CA THR A 116 3.75 2.99 21.60
C THR A 116 2.48 3.36 20.84
N ASP A 117 1.35 3.22 21.47
CA ASP A 117 0.07 3.55 20.85
C ASP A 117 -0.28 5.05 20.99
N ARG A 118 -1.45 5.40 20.48
CA ARG A 118 -1.96 6.78 20.55
C ARG A 118 -2.05 7.31 21.99
N GLN A 119 -2.46 6.46 22.93
CA GLN A 119 -2.67 6.89 24.31
C GLN A 119 -1.38 7.30 25.00
N VAL A 120 -0.27 6.59 24.71
CA VAL A 120 1.07 6.94 25.23
C VAL A 120 1.45 8.37 24.86
N PHE A 121 1.15 8.82 23.66
CA PHE A 121 1.41 10.22 23.28
C PHE A 121 0.46 11.19 23.98
N LEU A 122 -0.85 10.85 24.05
CA LEU A 122 -1.84 11.73 24.69
C LEU A 122 -1.55 11.96 26.15
N ASP A 123 -1.10 10.93 26.86
CA ASP A 123 -0.75 11.03 28.29
C ASP A 123 0.49 11.90 28.54
N ASN A 124 1.24 12.20 27.47
CA ASN A 124 2.46 13.01 27.53
C ASN A 124 2.34 14.37 26.84
N ILE A 125 1.14 14.79 26.47
CA ILE A 125 0.89 16.16 26.03
C ILE A 125 1.29 17.14 27.15
N ASP A 126 1.91 18.24 26.78
CA ASP A 126 2.46 19.31 27.65
C ASP A 126 3.56 18.84 28.62
N LYS A 127 4.19 17.68 28.33
CA LYS A 127 5.34 17.17 29.06
C LYS A 127 6.60 17.14 28.23
N ASP A 128 7.74 17.03 28.93
CA ASP A 128 9.04 16.91 28.30
C ASP A 128 9.16 15.64 27.46
N VAL A 129 9.80 15.81 26.31
CA VAL A 129 10.17 14.72 25.41
C VAL A 129 11.57 14.91 24.87
N TRP A 130 12.35 13.84 24.84
CA TRP A 130 13.58 13.73 24.08
C TRP A 130 13.36 12.90 22.84
N ILE A 131 13.94 13.32 21.69
CA ILE A 131 13.75 12.69 20.40
C ILE A 131 15.09 12.61 19.69
N ARG A 132 15.44 11.46 19.15
CA ARG A 132 16.46 11.31 18.11
C ARG A 132 15.76 11.31 16.76
N GLY A 133 16.06 12.29 15.89
CA GLY A 133 15.37 12.43 14.61
C GLY A 133 16.26 12.96 13.51
N CYS A 134 15.92 12.67 12.24
CA CYS A 134 16.68 13.06 11.05
C CYS A 134 15.93 14.13 10.27
N LEU A 135 16.65 15.18 9.83
CA LEU A 135 16.08 16.33 9.19
C LEU A 135 15.50 16.04 7.79
N SER A 136 14.54 16.85 7.37
CA SER A 136 13.97 16.77 6.03
C SER A 136 15.00 17.17 4.96
N LYS A 137 15.08 16.36 3.89
CA LYS A 137 15.83 16.69 2.64
C LYS A 137 15.12 17.72 1.78
N THR A 138 13.80 17.83 1.90
CA THR A 138 12.97 18.69 1.04
C THR A 138 13.00 20.15 1.43
N GLY A 139 13.84 20.52 2.40
CA GLY A 139 13.95 21.92 2.89
C GLY A 139 12.73 22.39 3.68
N LYS A 140 11.82 21.49 4.07
CA LYS A 140 10.74 21.86 5.01
C LYS A 140 11.37 22.31 6.32
N PRO A 141 11.16 23.57 6.72
CA PRO A 141 11.73 24.05 7.98
C PRO A 141 11.08 23.29 9.15
N ASN A 142 11.89 23.02 10.16
CA ASN A 142 11.42 22.39 11.41
C ASN A 142 10.63 21.09 11.21
N ALA A 143 11.07 20.24 10.28
CA ALA A 143 10.50 18.92 10.05
C ALA A 143 11.58 17.84 10.13
N ALA A 144 11.27 16.75 10.85
CA ALA A 144 12.15 15.61 11.00
C ALA A 144 11.37 14.30 11.04
N ALA A 145 12.03 13.19 10.70
CA ALA A 145 11.55 11.85 11.04
C ALA A 145 12.08 11.48 12.42
N ALA A 146 11.20 11.09 13.34
CA ALA A 146 11.61 10.54 14.63
C ALA A 146 12.08 9.10 14.46
N GLY A 147 13.24 8.76 14.98
CA GLY A 147 13.73 7.39 15.11
C GLY A 147 13.35 6.79 16.46
N THR A 148 13.82 7.42 17.52
CA THR A 148 13.49 7.06 18.90
C THR A 148 13.01 8.29 19.67
N LEU A 149 12.21 8.06 20.69
CA LEU A 149 11.81 9.08 21.66
C LEU A 149 11.80 8.53 23.09
N LYS A 150 11.86 9.43 24.04
CA LYS A 150 11.76 9.16 25.46
C LYS A 150 10.96 10.25 26.14
N PHE A 151 9.93 9.88 26.88
CA PHE A 151 9.18 10.78 27.73
C PHE A 151 9.80 10.84 29.15
N SER A 152 9.15 11.57 30.06
CA SER A 152 9.58 11.71 31.46
C SER A 152 9.64 10.38 32.22
N ASP A 153 8.98 9.32 31.73
CA ASP A 153 9.07 7.96 32.29
C ASP A 153 10.42 7.27 32.06
N GLY A 154 11.30 7.88 31.24
CA GLY A 154 12.63 7.38 30.92
C GLY A 154 12.65 6.19 29.96
N VAL A 155 11.50 5.70 29.48
CA VAL A 155 11.43 4.56 28.56
C VAL A 155 11.78 5.00 27.15
N LEU A 156 12.81 4.39 26.57
CA LEU A 156 13.18 4.59 25.18
C LEU A 156 12.22 3.82 24.25
N ARG A 157 11.60 4.52 23.32
CA ARG A 157 10.62 3.97 22.37
C ARG A 157 11.10 4.16 20.96
N GLN A 158 11.09 3.06 20.19
CA GLN A 158 11.32 3.15 18.74
C GLN A 158 10.03 3.56 18.06
N VAL A 159 10.03 4.74 17.46
CA VAL A 159 8.87 5.34 16.79
C VAL A 159 9.09 5.57 15.30
N GLY A 160 10.28 5.31 14.82
CA GLY A 160 10.64 5.41 13.41
C GLY A 160 11.89 4.61 13.09
N GLN A 161 12.41 4.80 11.89
CA GLN A 161 13.62 4.11 11.45
C GLN A 161 14.84 4.68 12.22
N LEU A 162 15.58 3.80 12.87
CA LEU A 162 16.89 4.15 13.41
C LEU A 162 17.86 4.30 12.23
N GLN A 163 18.60 5.36 12.25
CA GLN A 163 19.73 5.59 11.37
C GLN A 163 20.96 5.68 12.28
N ASP A 164 21.76 4.64 12.25
CA ASP A 164 23.09 4.57 12.90
C ASP A 164 24.13 5.23 12.02
#